data_c1441e14cce0b2daeb11189c73236ecf
#
_entry.id   c1441e14cce0b2daeb11189c73236ecf
#
_cell.length_a   1.000
_cell.length_b   1.000
_cell.length_c   1.000
_cell.angle_alpha   90.00
_cell.angle_beta   90.00
_cell.angle_gamma   90.00
#
_symmetry.space_group_name_H-M   'P 1'
#
loop_
_entity.id
_entity.type
_entity.pdbx_description
1 polymer ?
#
loop_
_entity_poly.entity_id
_entity_poly.type
_entity_poly.pdbx_seq_one_letter_code
_entity_poly.pdbx_strand_id
1 'polypeptide(L)'
;MQIEPAVLSPDGVTTLPGLGRVTTKPCAPVPIRDDPMRQVLNPAALAGAVLRTRRPGDRIRPLGCGDRLLSDYLIDRKVDRPLRDATPLVAVGGRVHWVVGLGISQEAALVPGCEAVELTLERDIDQSP
;
A
#
# COMPACT_ATOMS: atom_id res chain seq x y z
N MET A 1 7.37 -7.55 18.27
CA MET A 1 8.04 -6.29 17.88
C MET A 1 7.07 -5.42 17.10
N GLN A 2 6.96 -4.17 17.48
CA GLN A 2 6.13 -3.23 16.76
C GLN A 2 6.98 -2.44 15.77
N ILE A 3 6.43 -2.24 14.58
CA ILE A 3 7.09 -1.46 13.55
C ILE A 3 6.40 -0.10 13.51
N GLU A 4 7.18 0.94 13.73
CA GLU A 4 6.66 2.31 13.74
C GLU A 4 6.20 2.71 12.35
N PRO A 5 5.02 3.33 12.23
CA PRO A 5 4.57 3.82 10.93
C PRO A 5 5.46 4.98 10.46
N ALA A 6 5.64 5.07 9.15
CA ALA A 6 6.41 6.13 8.53
C ALA A 6 5.49 6.98 7.66
N VAL A 7 5.58 8.30 7.79
CA VAL A 7 4.80 9.20 6.96
C VAL A 7 5.23 9.06 5.50
N LEU A 8 4.26 8.80 4.63
CA LEU A 8 4.57 8.59 3.22
C LEU A 8 4.99 9.92 2.57
N SER A 9 6.16 9.92 1.96
CA SER A 9 6.62 11.08 1.21
C SER A 9 5.82 11.19 -0.09
N PRO A 10 5.30 12.36 -0.44
CA PRO A 10 4.58 12.52 -1.72
C PRO A 10 5.48 12.47 -2.93
N ASP A 11 6.79 12.69 -2.74
CA ASP A 11 7.77 12.67 -3.82
C ASP A 11 9.12 12.38 -3.18
N GLY A 12 9.48 11.12 -3.11
CA GLY A 12 10.71 10.71 -2.46
C GLY A 12 10.64 9.28 -1.95
N VAL A 13 11.40 9.00 -0.91
CA VAL A 13 11.53 7.64 -0.38
C VAL A 13 11.03 7.61 1.06
N THR A 14 10.21 6.62 1.35
CA THR A 14 9.72 6.35 2.71
C THR A 14 10.19 4.96 3.12
N THR A 15 10.92 4.87 4.23
CA THR A 15 11.45 3.61 4.70
C THR A 15 10.63 3.06 5.86
N LEU A 16 10.30 1.77 5.78
CA LEU A 16 9.72 1.03 6.89
C LEU A 16 10.77 0.03 7.35
N PRO A 17 11.47 0.31 8.45
CA PRO A 17 12.62 -0.50 8.86
C PRO A 17 12.25 -1.98 8.99
N GLY A 18 13.11 -2.84 8.43
CA GLY A 18 12.90 -4.28 8.47
C GLY A 18 11.97 -4.82 7.39
N LEU A 19 11.19 -3.99 6.72
CA LEU A 19 10.25 -4.45 5.69
C LEU A 19 10.57 -3.93 4.29
N GLY A 20 11.03 -2.69 4.18
CA GLY A 20 11.36 -2.16 2.87
C GLY A 20 11.19 -0.66 2.79
N ARG A 21 11.21 -0.17 1.57
CA ARG A 21 11.03 1.26 1.32
C ARG A 21 10.17 1.47 0.09
N VAL A 22 9.38 2.52 0.12
CA VAL A 22 8.52 2.90 -0.98
C VAL A 22 9.07 4.17 -1.60
N THR A 23 9.30 4.11 -2.91
CA THR A 23 9.64 5.30 -3.68
C THR A 23 8.36 5.83 -4.31
N THR A 24 8.08 7.11 -4.09
CA THR A 24 6.90 7.79 -4.61
C THR A 24 7.35 8.87 -5.56
N LYS A 25 6.76 8.92 -6.74
CA LYS A 25 7.05 10.01 -7.69
C LYS A 25 5.87 10.29 -8.57
N PRO A 26 5.65 11.55 -8.94
CA PRO A 26 4.60 11.89 -9.91
C PRO A 26 4.85 11.20 -11.24
N CYS A 27 3.78 10.81 -11.90
CA CYS A 27 3.88 10.10 -13.18
C CYS A 27 2.61 10.32 -14.00
N ALA A 28 2.60 9.79 -15.21
CA ALA A 28 1.41 9.79 -16.04
C ALA A 28 0.38 8.82 -15.46
N PRO A 29 -0.93 9.10 -15.61
CA PRO A 29 -1.99 8.25 -15.02
C PRO A 29 -2.23 6.99 -15.86
N VAL A 30 -1.23 6.13 -15.93
CA VAL A 30 -1.30 4.86 -16.65
C VAL A 30 -1.12 3.74 -15.62
N PRO A 31 -2.11 2.86 -15.44
CA PRO A 31 -2.02 1.81 -14.43
C PRO A 31 -0.94 0.79 -14.77
N ILE A 32 -0.31 0.26 -13.72
CA ILE A 32 0.64 -0.84 -13.83
C ILE A 32 -0.09 -2.10 -13.42
N ARG A 33 -0.07 -3.13 -14.27
CA ARG A 33 -0.85 -4.34 -14.04
C ARG A 33 -0.04 -5.60 -13.89
N ASP A 34 1.24 -5.55 -14.21
CA ASP A 34 2.09 -6.73 -14.27
C ASP A 34 3.14 -6.77 -13.16
N ASP A 35 3.10 -5.85 -12.22
CA ASP A 35 4.06 -5.80 -11.13
C ASP A 35 3.33 -5.43 -9.84
N PRO A 36 3.07 -6.39 -8.95
CA PRO A 36 2.33 -6.13 -7.72
C PRO A 36 3.09 -5.24 -6.72
N MET A 37 4.39 -5.05 -6.91
CA MET A 37 5.19 -4.17 -6.05
C MET A 37 5.21 -2.74 -6.54
N ARG A 38 4.56 -2.47 -7.66
CA ARG A 38 4.47 -1.13 -8.24
C ARG A 38 3.02 -0.82 -8.54
N GLN A 39 2.59 0.38 -8.16
CA GLN A 39 1.23 0.81 -8.46
C GLN A 39 1.24 2.28 -8.82
N VAL A 40 0.31 2.63 -9.69
CA VAL A 40 0.04 4.04 -10.02
C VAL A 40 -1.29 4.39 -9.38
N LEU A 41 -1.28 5.33 -8.47
CA LEU A 41 -2.42 5.65 -7.63
C LEU A 41 -2.85 7.11 -7.79
N ASN A 42 -4.09 7.37 -7.41
CA ASN A 42 -4.64 8.72 -7.34
C ASN A 42 -4.15 9.37 -6.06
N PRO A 43 -3.31 10.42 -6.13
CA PRO A 43 -2.74 11.02 -4.93
C PRO A 43 -3.77 11.68 -4.02
N ALA A 44 -4.97 11.96 -4.51
CA ALA A 44 -6.00 12.56 -3.67
C ALA A 44 -6.38 11.65 -2.50
N ALA A 45 -6.25 10.33 -2.65
CA ALA A 45 -6.54 9.39 -1.58
C ALA A 45 -5.39 9.26 -0.58
N LEU A 46 -4.22 9.82 -0.88
CA LEU A 46 -3.01 9.59 -0.10
C LEU A 46 -2.63 10.76 0.81
N ALA A 47 -3.50 11.75 0.95
CA ALA A 47 -3.23 12.88 1.84
C ALA A 47 -3.12 12.36 3.27
N GLY A 48 -1.98 12.58 3.91
CA GLY A 48 -1.74 12.10 5.26
C GLY A 48 -1.43 10.61 5.36
N ALA A 49 -1.16 9.95 4.26
CA ALA A 49 -0.91 8.51 4.26
C ALA A 49 0.39 8.16 4.99
N VAL A 50 0.38 6.97 5.58
CA VAL A 50 1.57 6.39 6.22
C VAL A 50 1.83 5.01 5.64
N LEU A 51 3.08 4.61 5.69
CA LEU A 51 3.51 3.25 5.40
C LEU A 51 3.62 2.53 6.74
N ARG A 52 2.91 1.43 6.90
CA ARG A 52 2.87 0.70 8.16
C ARG A 52 2.42 -0.74 7.94
N THR A 53 2.40 -1.52 9.00
CA THR A 53 1.77 -2.84 9.01
C THR A 53 0.34 -2.73 9.55
N ARG A 54 -0.41 -3.82 9.45
CA ARG A 54 -1.84 -3.81 9.81
C ARG A 54 -2.06 -3.56 11.30
N ARG A 55 -3.24 -3.02 11.58
CA ARG A 55 -3.73 -2.78 12.95
C ARG A 55 -5.14 -3.34 13.07
N PRO A 56 -5.55 -3.71 14.28
CA PRO A 56 -6.94 -4.14 14.49
C PRO A 56 -7.93 -3.07 14.01
N GLY A 57 -8.98 -3.51 13.33
CA GLY A 57 -10.02 -2.62 12.84
C GLY A 57 -9.74 -1.97 11.49
N ASP A 58 -8.59 -2.22 10.89
CA ASP A 58 -8.31 -1.70 9.55
C ASP A 58 -9.35 -2.18 8.55
N ARG A 59 -9.69 -1.29 7.63
CA ARG A 59 -10.67 -1.56 6.58
C ARG A 59 -10.10 -1.20 5.22
N ILE A 60 -10.58 -1.90 4.22
CA ILE A 60 -10.23 -1.65 2.82
C ILE A 60 -11.50 -1.77 1.97
N ARG A 61 -11.58 -0.96 0.93
CA ARG A 61 -12.63 -1.10 -0.08
C ARG A 61 -11.98 -1.54 -1.38
N PRO A 62 -11.92 -2.84 -1.65
CA PRO A 62 -11.27 -3.34 -2.88
C PRO A 62 -11.99 -2.85 -4.13
N LEU A 63 -11.29 -2.85 -5.25
CA LEU A 63 -11.86 -2.44 -6.54
C LEU A 63 -13.09 -3.31 -6.86
N GLY A 64 -14.20 -2.64 -7.16
CA GLY A 64 -15.43 -3.34 -7.53
C GLY A 64 -16.13 -4.04 -6.39
N CYS A 65 -15.70 -3.85 -5.17
CA CYS A 65 -16.28 -4.49 -3.99
C CYS A 65 -16.72 -3.45 -2.98
N GLY A 66 -17.50 -3.89 -2.00
CA GLY A 66 -17.86 -3.05 -0.87
C GLY A 66 -16.76 -2.98 0.17
N ASP A 67 -16.99 -2.16 1.18
CA ASP A 67 -16.06 -1.99 2.29
C ASP A 67 -15.93 -3.29 3.08
N ARG A 68 -14.70 -3.63 3.48
CA ARG A 68 -14.41 -4.87 4.18
C ARG A 68 -13.38 -4.65 5.29
N LEU A 69 -13.38 -5.55 6.26
CA LEU A 69 -12.27 -5.61 7.21
C LEU A 69 -11.03 -6.09 6.46
N LEU A 70 -9.89 -5.48 6.75
CA LEU A 70 -8.64 -5.90 6.13
C LEU A 70 -8.31 -7.35 6.47
N SER A 71 -8.61 -7.79 7.70
CA SER A 71 -8.38 -9.18 8.08
C SER A 71 -9.12 -10.16 7.17
N ASP A 72 -10.37 -9.87 6.83
CA ASP A 72 -11.13 -10.71 5.92
C ASP A 72 -10.56 -10.69 4.50
N TYR A 73 -10.13 -9.52 4.05
CA TYR A 73 -9.48 -9.36 2.76
C TYR A 73 -8.22 -10.23 2.66
N LEU A 74 -7.38 -10.19 3.69
CA LEU A 74 -6.14 -10.96 3.69
C LEU A 74 -6.40 -12.47 3.70
N ILE A 75 -7.44 -12.91 4.43
CA ILE A 75 -7.83 -14.31 4.45
C ILE A 75 -8.31 -14.74 3.06
N ASP A 76 -9.17 -13.94 2.43
CA ASP A 76 -9.68 -14.24 1.09
C ASP A 76 -8.56 -14.31 0.06
N ARG A 77 -7.51 -13.51 0.22
CA ARG A 77 -6.35 -13.52 -0.67
C ARG A 77 -5.34 -14.59 -0.27
N LYS A 78 -5.69 -15.41 0.71
CA LYS A 78 -4.89 -16.57 1.15
C LYS A 78 -3.49 -16.19 1.60
N VAL A 79 -3.36 -15.05 2.25
CA VAL A 79 -2.08 -14.62 2.83
C VAL A 79 -1.85 -15.40 4.11
N ASP A 80 -0.73 -16.09 4.19
CA ASP A 80 -0.38 -16.87 5.38
C ASP A 80 -0.29 -15.96 6.61
N ARG A 81 -0.69 -16.52 7.76
CA ARG A 81 -0.79 -15.74 8.98
C ARG A 81 0.49 -14.95 9.31
N PRO A 82 1.68 -15.56 9.27
CA PRO A 82 2.90 -14.80 9.57
C PRO A 82 3.12 -13.63 8.60
N LEU A 83 2.72 -13.79 7.35
CA LEU A 83 2.91 -12.75 6.34
C LEU A 83 1.94 -11.60 6.51
N ARG A 84 0.76 -11.85 7.13
CA ARG A 84 -0.22 -10.79 7.34
C ARG A 84 0.34 -9.65 8.19
N ASP A 85 1.14 -9.99 9.19
CA ASP A 85 1.72 -8.98 10.09
C ASP A 85 2.96 -8.32 9.52
N ALA A 86 3.53 -8.90 8.46
CA ALA A 86 4.74 -8.38 7.83
C ALA A 86 4.46 -7.69 6.49
N THR A 87 3.20 -7.59 6.07
CA THR A 87 2.85 -6.97 4.79
C THR A 87 2.80 -5.46 4.95
N PRO A 88 3.59 -4.71 4.17
CA PRO A 88 3.51 -3.26 4.21
C PRO A 88 2.18 -2.76 3.64
N LEU A 89 1.65 -1.72 4.25
CA LEU A 89 0.39 -1.09 3.83
C LEU A 89 0.61 0.41 3.68
N VAL A 90 -0.08 0.99 2.71
CA VAL A 90 -0.24 2.44 2.63
C VAL A 90 -1.64 2.76 3.09
N ALA A 91 -1.78 3.54 4.15
CA ALA A 91 -3.07 3.77 4.79
C ALA A 91 -3.20 5.21 5.29
N VAL A 92 -4.45 5.67 5.35
CA VAL A 92 -4.81 6.93 5.99
C VAL A 92 -5.73 6.58 7.15
N GLY A 93 -5.26 6.80 8.38
CA GLY A 93 -5.99 6.34 9.56
C GLY A 93 -6.18 4.83 9.49
N GLY A 94 -7.39 4.36 9.73
CA GLY A 94 -7.73 2.95 9.65
C GLY A 94 -8.14 2.48 8.26
N ARG A 95 -8.00 3.31 7.23
CA ARG A 95 -8.42 2.97 5.86
C ARG A 95 -7.21 2.69 5.01
N VAL A 96 -7.14 1.48 4.49
CA VAL A 96 -6.00 0.99 3.71
C VAL A 96 -6.22 1.30 2.24
N HIS A 97 -5.21 1.82 1.56
CA HIS A 97 -5.28 2.16 0.14
C HIS A 97 -4.41 1.28 -0.74
N TRP A 98 -3.34 0.73 -0.21
CA TRP A 98 -2.53 -0.23 -0.95
C TRP A 98 -2.03 -1.31 0.01
N VAL A 99 -2.37 -2.55 -0.30
CA VAL A 99 -1.78 -3.71 0.35
C VAL A 99 -0.69 -4.19 -0.60
N VAL A 100 0.56 -3.95 -0.23
CA VAL A 100 1.68 -4.20 -1.13
C VAL A 100 1.71 -5.65 -1.55
N GLY A 101 1.80 -5.88 -2.85
CA GLY A 101 1.82 -7.22 -3.42
C GLY A 101 0.44 -7.80 -3.71
N LEU A 102 -0.64 -7.14 -3.27
CA LEU A 102 -2.00 -7.68 -3.42
C LEU A 102 -2.93 -6.78 -4.22
N GLY A 103 -3.16 -5.57 -3.76
CA GLY A 103 -4.10 -4.70 -4.46
C GLY A 103 -4.30 -3.36 -3.80
N ILE A 104 -5.12 -2.53 -4.46
CA ILE A 104 -5.39 -1.15 -4.05
C ILE A 104 -6.86 -0.99 -3.69
N SER A 105 -7.17 0.12 -3.01
CA SER A 105 -8.55 0.48 -2.71
C SER A 105 -9.20 1.17 -3.89
N GLN A 106 -10.54 1.19 -3.87
CA GLN A 106 -11.32 1.93 -4.86
C GLN A 106 -10.99 3.42 -4.81
N GLU A 107 -10.77 3.96 -3.62
CA GLU A 107 -10.47 5.39 -3.45
C GLU A 107 -9.12 5.77 -4.06
N ALA A 108 -8.17 4.84 -4.07
CA ALA A 108 -6.83 5.08 -4.60
C ALA A 108 -6.72 4.79 -6.10
N ALA A 109 -7.81 4.32 -6.72
CA ALA A 109 -7.79 4.02 -8.15
C ALA A 109 -7.74 5.30 -8.97
N LEU A 110 -7.13 5.20 -10.15
CA LEU A 110 -7.10 6.30 -11.10
C LEU A 110 -8.50 6.58 -11.62
N VAL A 111 -8.81 7.85 -11.79
CA VAL A 111 -10.08 8.29 -12.41
C VAL A 111 -9.73 9.25 -13.56
N PRO A 112 -10.64 9.44 -14.52
CA PRO A 112 -10.37 10.32 -15.64
C PRO A 112 -9.98 11.73 -15.18
N GLY A 113 -8.87 12.25 -15.71
CA GLY A 113 -8.42 13.59 -15.41
C GLY A 113 -7.67 13.78 -14.11
N CYS A 114 -7.46 12.73 -13.33
CA CYS A 114 -6.74 12.86 -12.07
C CYS A 114 -5.23 12.92 -12.31
N GLU A 115 -4.52 13.46 -11.30
CA GLU A 115 -3.09 13.30 -11.24
C GLU A 115 -2.75 11.86 -10.85
N ALA A 116 -1.48 11.51 -10.95
CA ALA A 116 -1.05 10.16 -10.60
C ALA A 116 0.32 10.16 -9.97
N VAL A 117 0.53 9.23 -9.05
CA VAL A 117 1.84 8.97 -8.47
C VAL A 117 2.13 7.49 -8.58
N GLU A 118 3.39 7.19 -8.84
CA GLU A 118 3.86 5.81 -8.88
C GLU A 118 4.52 5.48 -7.56
N LEU A 119 4.08 4.39 -6.93
CA LEU A 119 4.67 3.86 -5.72
C LEU A 119 5.34 2.53 -6.05
N THR A 120 6.58 2.40 -5.66
CA THR A 120 7.36 1.17 -5.86
C THR A 120 7.91 0.72 -4.52
N LEU A 121 7.59 -0.50 -4.13
CA LEU A 121 8.19 -1.07 -2.93
C LEU A 121 9.43 -1.86 -3.29
N GLU A 122 10.53 -1.55 -2.62
CA GLU A 122 11.72 -2.38 -2.62
C GLU A 122 11.85 -3.00 -1.24
N ARG A 123 11.87 -4.32 -1.19
CA ARG A 123 11.98 -5.01 0.08
C ARG A 123 13.36 -4.79 0.68
N ASP A 124 13.36 -4.76 1.99
CA ASP A 124 14.61 -4.68 2.75
C ASP A 124 15.18 -6.08 2.80
N ILE A 125 15.63 -6.55 1.66
CA ILE A 125 16.17 -7.89 1.56
C ILE A 125 17.54 -7.89 2.21
N ASP A 126 17.72 -8.80 3.10
CA ASP A 126 19.05 -9.04 3.60
C ASP A 126 19.84 -9.63 2.47
N GLN A 127 20.71 -8.84 1.91
CA GLN A 127 21.50 -9.26 0.78
C GLN A 127 22.64 -10.09 1.16
N SER A 128 22.80 -10.38 2.38
CA SER A 128 23.88 -11.25 2.76
C SER A 128 23.79 -12.51 1.97
N PRO A 129 24.73 -12.78 1.19
CA PRO A 129 24.72 -14.03 0.48
C PRO A 129 24.77 -15.17 1.45
#